data_fe6eb3fa493dce429bf0993eea972916
#
_entry.id   fe6eb3fa493dce429bf0993eea972916
#
_cell.length_a   1.000
_cell.length_b   1.000
_cell.length_c   1.000
_cell.angle_alpha   90.00
_cell.angle_beta   90.00
_cell.angle_gamma   90.00
#
_symmetry.space_group_name_H-M   'P 1'
#
loop_
_entity.id
_entity.type
_entity.pdbx_description
1 polymer ?
#
loop_
_entity_poly.entity_id
_entity_poly.type
_entity_poly.pdbx_seq_one_letter_code
_entity_poly.pdbx_strand_id
1 'polypeptide(L)'
;GNIMAKAGISTRLIRFVDTCVGHRKGGIANVCIIVACFFGAISGSGPATVAALGAVLIPAMVERGGFSAPFSTALMATASSIAIVIPPSIAFVVYASITGVSIGDMFMAGIVPGILMGLALIVVVMLEVRKNHVVPSNVQKASAKERLDAFKDAFWGFLMPVIILGGIYGGIFTPTEAAAVSVVYGLFVGMVIYKEVKLKDLWDILIDSAKTTGGIMLIVACASLFSFVCTRFGISAAASQLLAKVAGNQFTFLLICNVIFLIAGCFIDANSAMYIFIPIMLPVCKALGYDVVAFGIVATVNLAIGQVTPPVGVNLFVAISVKLKKGMEVDIPKISRAVMPMIVASVMVLLLITYVPSVSTFLPKALAGEGSYSGNVAASSDSQADSEKDSGPADFNEIGDYSDLDWKEQTWNFTCSTTETSTWAQAGRKFGELMDQATGGKVKVEVYAADQLTGGNQSEGIQALMNGDPVQISMHSNLIYSAFDPRFNVVSLPYLFSSVEEADAMLDGRAGDMLK
;
A
#
# COMPACT_ATOMS: atom_id res chain seq x y z
N GLY A 1 -6.78 -10.82 -8.15
CA GLY A 1 -5.73 -11.84 -8.01
C GLY A 1 -6.27 -13.24 -8.26
N ASN A 2 -7.18 -13.75 -7.42
CA ASN A 2 -7.69 -15.14 -7.48
C ASN A 2 -8.35 -15.49 -8.83
N ILE A 3 -9.12 -14.57 -9.40
CA ILE A 3 -9.72 -14.76 -10.74
C ILE A 3 -8.63 -14.96 -11.80
N MET A 4 -7.64 -14.09 -11.79
CA MET A 4 -6.55 -14.08 -12.78
C MET A 4 -5.63 -15.30 -12.63
N ALA A 5 -5.41 -15.78 -11.41
CA ALA A 5 -4.67 -17.01 -11.16
C ALA A 5 -5.38 -18.23 -11.77
N LYS A 6 -6.72 -18.33 -11.62
CA LYS A 6 -7.52 -19.41 -12.23
C LYS A 6 -7.74 -19.25 -13.73
N ALA A 7 -7.62 -18.03 -14.27
CA ALA A 7 -7.75 -17.75 -15.70
C ALA A 7 -6.53 -18.18 -16.54
N GLY A 8 -5.54 -18.88 -15.96
CA GLY A 8 -4.38 -19.42 -16.69
C GLY A 8 -3.42 -18.36 -17.26
N ILE A 9 -3.47 -17.14 -16.72
CA ILE A 9 -2.61 -16.04 -17.16
C ILE A 9 -1.15 -16.33 -16.87
N SER A 10 -0.86 -16.94 -15.72
CA SER A 10 0.51 -17.29 -15.32
C SER A 10 1.22 -18.14 -16.37
N THR A 11 0.56 -19.16 -16.90
CA THR A 11 1.11 -20.05 -17.94
C THR A 11 1.40 -19.29 -19.24
N ARG A 12 0.52 -18.38 -19.65
CA ARG A 12 0.68 -17.55 -20.85
C ARG A 12 1.81 -16.54 -20.71
N LEU A 13 1.93 -15.91 -19.54
CA LEU A 13 3.03 -15.01 -19.22
C LEU A 13 4.37 -15.75 -19.22
N ILE A 14 4.45 -16.93 -18.59
CA ILE A 14 5.64 -17.76 -18.60
C ILE A 14 6.05 -18.09 -20.05
N ARG A 15 5.10 -18.56 -20.89
CA ARG A 15 5.37 -18.86 -22.29
C ARG A 15 5.89 -17.66 -23.07
N PHE A 16 5.27 -16.49 -22.93
CA PHE A 16 5.71 -15.29 -23.62
C PHE A 16 7.13 -14.89 -23.21
N VAL A 17 7.39 -14.77 -21.91
CA VAL A 17 8.71 -14.36 -21.39
C VAL A 17 9.78 -15.40 -21.74
N ASP A 18 9.44 -16.70 -21.71
CA ASP A 18 10.35 -17.79 -22.11
C ASP A 18 10.75 -17.67 -23.58
N THR A 19 9.82 -17.33 -24.50
CA THR A 19 10.14 -17.09 -25.91
C THR A 19 11.06 -15.87 -26.13
N CYS A 20 11.01 -14.89 -25.22
CA CYS A 20 11.83 -13.67 -25.31
C CYS A 20 13.26 -13.85 -24.75
N VAL A 21 13.38 -14.45 -23.57
CA VAL A 21 14.65 -14.50 -22.83
C VAL A 21 15.14 -15.90 -22.48
N GLY A 22 14.30 -16.94 -22.62
CA GLY A 22 14.60 -18.30 -22.19
C GLY A 22 15.80 -18.95 -22.89
N HIS A 23 16.11 -18.52 -24.11
CA HIS A 23 17.24 -19.01 -24.91
C HIS A 23 18.63 -18.53 -24.43
N ARG A 24 18.68 -17.56 -23.49
CA ARG A 24 19.94 -17.01 -22.97
C ARG A 24 20.49 -17.88 -21.83
N LYS A 25 21.79 -17.72 -21.55
CA LYS A 25 22.39 -18.35 -20.35
C LYS A 25 21.66 -17.87 -19.10
N GLY A 26 21.19 -18.79 -18.26
CA GLY A 26 20.33 -18.48 -17.13
C GLY A 26 18.91 -18.03 -17.50
N GLY A 27 18.51 -18.22 -18.78
CA GLY A 27 17.26 -17.71 -19.32
C GLY A 27 16.04 -18.06 -18.50
N ILE A 28 15.88 -19.32 -18.11
CA ILE A 28 14.70 -19.77 -17.34
C ILE A 28 14.65 -19.16 -15.93
N ALA A 29 15.80 -18.88 -15.29
CA ALA A 29 15.84 -18.18 -14.01
C ALA A 29 15.47 -16.69 -14.18
N ASN A 30 15.90 -16.06 -15.29
CA ASN A 30 15.46 -14.71 -15.62
C ASN A 30 13.97 -14.65 -15.97
N VAL A 31 13.43 -15.70 -16.64
CA VAL A 31 11.98 -15.85 -16.86
C VAL A 31 11.25 -15.87 -15.51
N CYS A 32 11.76 -16.60 -14.52
CA CYS A 32 11.19 -16.63 -13.17
C CYS A 32 11.07 -15.23 -12.57
N ILE A 33 12.13 -14.43 -12.60
CA ILE A 33 12.14 -13.06 -12.05
C ILE A 33 11.14 -12.17 -12.80
N ILE A 34 11.21 -12.14 -14.13
CA ILE A 34 10.36 -11.27 -14.95
C ILE A 34 8.89 -11.63 -14.80
N VAL A 35 8.56 -12.93 -14.83
CA VAL A 35 7.18 -13.40 -14.64
C VAL A 35 6.69 -13.09 -13.23
N ALA A 36 7.53 -13.25 -12.21
CA ALA A 36 7.16 -12.90 -10.84
C ALA A 36 6.87 -11.40 -10.68
N CYS A 37 7.61 -10.53 -11.36
CA CYS A 37 7.32 -9.09 -11.40
C CYS A 37 5.96 -8.80 -12.04
N PHE A 38 5.67 -9.37 -13.23
CA PHE A 38 4.39 -9.17 -13.91
C PHE A 38 3.21 -9.79 -13.16
N PHE A 39 3.38 -11.00 -12.65
CA PHE A 39 2.34 -11.67 -11.87
C PHE A 39 2.14 -10.96 -10.52
N GLY A 40 3.20 -10.42 -9.95
CA GLY A 40 3.18 -9.58 -8.77
C GLY A 40 2.28 -8.36 -8.95
N ALA A 41 2.40 -7.68 -10.09
CA ALA A 41 1.52 -6.56 -10.47
C ALA A 41 0.03 -6.95 -10.62
N ILE A 42 -0.28 -8.24 -10.62
CA ILE A 42 -1.67 -8.74 -10.66
C ILE A 42 -2.11 -9.20 -9.26
N SER A 43 -1.23 -9.89 -8.52
CA SER A 43 -1.56 -10.52 -7.25
C SER A 43 -1.37 -9.61 -6.04
N GLY A 44 -0.37 -8.73 -6.07
CA GLY A 44 0.01 -7.85 -4.96
C GLY A 44 0.50 -8.59 -3.70
N SER A 45 0.78 -9.91 -3.80
CA SER A 45 1.11 -10.79 -2.67
C SER A 45 2.26 -11.75 -3.00
N GLY A 46 3.31 -11.73 -2.18
CA GLY A 46 4.46 -12.63 -2.31
C GLY A 46 4.08 -14.10 -2.20
N PRO A 47 3.47 -14.54 -1.10
CA PRO A 47 3.06 -15.94 -0.92
C PRO A 47 2.13 -16.47 -2.03
N ALA A 48 1.17 -15.67 -2.47
CA ALA A 48 0.27 -16.02 -3.56
C ALA A 48 1.03 -16.20 -4.89
N THR A 49 2.03 -15.36 -5.16
CA THR A 49 2.88 -15.46 -6.34
C THR A 49 3.74 -16.73 -6.31
N VAL A 50 4.32 -17.09 -5.15
CA VAL A 50 5.04 -18.37 -4.98
C VAL A 50 4.12 -19.55 -5.26
N ALA A 51 2.93 -19.57 -4.69
CA ALA A 51 1.98 -20.66 -4.83
C ALA A 51 1.54 -20.84 -6.31
N ALA A 52 1.30 -19.72 -7.01
CA ALA A 52 0.85 -19.76 -8.40
C ALA A 52 1.94 -20.16 -9.40
N LEU A 53 3.18 -19.74 -9.18
CA LEU A 53 4.26 -19.89 -10.15
C LEU A 53 5.24 -21.01 -9.79
N GLY A 54 5.39 -21.31 -8.50
CA GLY A 54 6.44 -22.21 -7.99
C GLY A 54 6.35 -23.61 -8.55
N ALA A 55 5.13 -24.18 -8.67
CA ALA A 55 4.92 -25.53 -9.17
C ALA A 55 5.38 -25.71 -10.64
N VAL A 56 5.44 -24.64 -11.41
CA VAL A 56 5.86 -24.66 -12.82
C VAL A 56 7.32 -24.24 -12.98
N LEU A 57 7.70 -23.13 -12.34
CA LEU A 57 9.02 -22.51 -12.57
C LEU A 57 10.16 -23.21 -11.80
N ILE A 58 9.93 -23.72 -10.58
CA ILE A 58 10.99 -24.42 -9.83
C ILE A 58 11.46 -25.67 -10.60
N PRO A 59 10.58 -26.61 -11.02
CA PRO A 59 11.01 -27.74 -11.84
C PRO A 59 11.67 -27.34 -13.16
N ALA A 60 11.11 -26.29 -13.83
CA ALA A 60 11.69 -25.81 -15.08
C ALA A 60 13.12 -25.28 -14.91
N MET A 61 13.42 -24.57 -13.81
CA MET A 61 14.78 -24.12 -13.51
C MET A 61 15.73 -25.27 -13.23
N VAL A 62 15.27 -26.32 -12.57
CA VAL A 62 16.09 -27.50 -12.28
C VAL A 62 16.31 -28.35 -13.54
N GLU A 63 15.23 -28.75 -14.23
CA GLU A 63 15.27 -29.71 -15.34
C GLU A 63 15.82 -29.08 -16.64
N ARG A 64 15.35 -27.87 -16.97
CA ARG A 64 15.73 -27.17 -18.20
C ARG A 64 16.88 -26.19 -18.00
N GLY A 65 16.96 -25.57 -16.80
CA GLY A 65 17.96 -24.56 -16.49
C GLY A 65 19.25 -25.11 -15.92
N GLY A 66 19.27 -26.35 -15.41
CA GLY A 66 20.44 -26.96 -14.75
C GLY A 66 20.80 -26.31 -13.41
N PHE A 67 19.90 -25.55 -12.82
CA PHE A 67 20.11 -24.97 -11.48
C PHE A 67 19.82 -26.00 -10.39
N SER A 68 20.49 -25.85 -9.24
CA SER A 68 20.19 -26.69 -8.08
C SER A 68 18.79 -26.41 -7.53
N ALA A 69 18.11 -27.43 -6.98
CA ALA A 69 16.79 -27.28 -6.42
C ALA A 69 16.76 -26.23 -5.27
N PRO A 70 17.74 -26.14 -4.34
CA PRO A 70 17.78 -25.09 -3.35
C PRO A 70 17.85 -23.68 -3.94
N PHE A 71 18.68 -23.46 -4.97
CA PHE A 71 18.78 -22.15 -5.64
C PHE A 71 17.48 -21.80 -6.36
N SER A 72 16.88 -22.73 -7.08
CA SER A 72 15.64 -22.51 -7.82
C SER A 72 14.48 -22.17 -6.89
N THR A 73 14.37 -22.87 -5.76
CA THR A 73 13.35 -22.61 -4.73
C THR A 73 13.58 -21.27 -4.04
N ALA A 74 14.83 -20.94 -3.70
CA ALA A 74 15.19 -19.64 -3.12
C ALA A 74 14.92 -18.48 -4.07
N LEU A 75 15.27 -18.65 -5.35
CA LEU A 75 15.03 -17.63 -6.37
C LEU A 75 13.53 -17.38 -6.58
N MET A 76 12.71 -18.43 -6.65
CA MET A 76 11.26 -18.30 -6.76
C MET A 76 10.67 -17.55 -5.56
N ALA A 77 11.08 -17.89 -4.34
CA ALA A 77 10.67 -17.22 -3.13
C ALA A 77 11.04 -15.73 -3.15
N THR A 78 12.30 -15.41 -3.51
CA THR A 78 12.81 -14.03 -3.51
C THR A 78 12.22 -13.21 -4.66
N ALA A 79 12.10 -13.77 -5.85
CA ALA A 79 11.45 -13.08 -6.97
C ALA A 79 9.99 -12.75 -6.65
N SER A 80 9.29 -13.64 -5.93
CA SER A 80 7.91 -13.39 -5.52
C SER A 80 7.78 -12.30 -4.45
N SER A 81 8.81 -12.02 -3.65
CA SER A 81 8.73 -10.91 -2.69
C SER A 81 8.65 -9.54 -3.36
N ILE A 82 9.08 -9.43 -4.62
CA ILE A 82 8.93 -8.21 -5.41
C ILE A 82 7.45 -7.86 -5.64
N ALA A 83 6.56 -8.86 -5.58
CA ALA A 83 5.12 -8.67 -5.79
C ALA A 83 4.45 -7.69 -4.81
N ILE A 84 5.01 -7.49 -3.61
CA ILE A 84 4.49 -6.49 -2.67
C ILE A 84 5.09 -5.09 -2.89
N VAL A 85 6.10 -4.97 -3.77
CA VAL A 85 6.75 -3.70 -4.12
C VAL A 85 6.27 -3.16 -5.46
N ILE A 86 6.01 -4.05 -6.44
CA ILE A 86 5.47 -3.64 -7.74
C ILE A 86 3.96 -3.38 -7.62
N PRO A 87 3.47 -2.20 -8.05
CA PRO A 87 2.05 -1.87 -7.97
C PRO A 87 1.20 -2.68 -8.98
N PRO A 88 -0.10 -2.90 -8.66
CA PRO A 88 -0.76 -2.56 -7.39
C PRO A 88 -0.36 -3.49 -6.24
N SER A 89 -0.12 -2.92 -5.07
CA SER A 89 0.37 -3.62 -3.88
C SER A 89 -0.57 -3.44 -2.70
N ILE A 90 -0.91 -4.54 -2.01
CA ILE A 90 -1.72 -4.51 -0.80
C ILE A 90 -0.99 -3.74 0.31
N ALA A 91 0.32 -3.94 0.44
CA ALA A 91 1.13 -3.28 1.45
C ALA A 91 1.14 -1.74 1.29
N PHE A 92 1.15 -1.23 0.06
CA PHE A 92 1.06 0.21 -0.19
C PHE A 92 -0.31 0.77 0.18
N VAL A 93 -1.39 0.04 -0.07
CA VAL A 93 -2.74 0.45 0.35
C VAL A 93 -2.83 0.49 1.88
N VAL A 94 -2.29 -0.52 2.56
CA VAL A 94 -2.22 -0.55 4.03
C VAL A 94 -1.40 0.62 4.57
N TYR A 95 -0.22 0.85 4.02
CA TYR A 95 0.61 1.99 4.42
C TYR A 95 -0.11 3.33 4.23
N ALA A 96 -0.72 3.53 3.08
CA ALA A 96 -1.49 4.74 2.77
C ALA A 96 -2.67 4.94 3.74
N SER A 97 -3.37 3.85 4.11
CA SER A 97 -4.47 3.92 5.08
C SER A 97 -4.03 4.32 6.49
N ILE A 98 -2.79 3.99 6.88
CA ILE A 98 -2.22 4.36 8.20
C ILE A 98 -1.72 5.80 8.18
N THR A 99 -1.11 6.25 7.08
CA THR A 99 -0.35 7.50 7.02
C THR A 99 -1.10 8.66 6.40
N GLY A 100 -2.18 8.37 5.65
CA GLY A 100 -2.97 9.36 4.90
C GLY A 100 -2.33 9.81 3.58
N VAL A 101 -1.22 9.21 3.13
CA VAL A 101 -0.63 9.54 1.82
C VAL A 101 -1.46 8.96 0.67
N SER A 102 -1.33 9.53 -0.51
CA SER A 102 -2.01 9.05 -1.72
C SER A 102 -1.58 7.62 -2.08
N ILE A 103 -2.56 6.73 -2.31
CA ILE A 103 -2.31 5.38 -2.82
C ILE A 103 -1.67 5.45 -4.22
N GLY A 104 -2.07 6.42 -5.04
CA GLY A 104 -1.48 6.67 -6.36
C GLY A 104 0.02 6.99 -6.26
N ASP A 105 0.40 7.91 -5.36
CA ASP A 105 1.80 8.25 -5.14
C ASP A 105 2.61 7.03 -4.67
N MET A 106 2.07 6.22 -3.76
CA MET A 106 2.70 4.98 -3.31
C MET A 106 2.90 4.00 -4.46
N PHE A 107 1.91 3.86 -5.33
CA PHE A 107 2.02 2.98 -6.49
C PHE A 107 3.09 3.47 -7.47
N MET A 108 3.11 4.78 -7.80
CA MET A 108 4.17 5.34 -8.66
C MET A 108 5.56 5.16 -8.05
N ALA A 109 5.68 5.42 -6.75
CA ALA A 109 6.94 5.32 -6.04
C ALA A 109 7.50 3.88 -5.98
N GLY A 110 6.65 2.85 -6.02
CA GLY A 110 7.06 1.45 -5.98
C GLY A 110 7.62 0.89 -7.30
N ILE A 111 7.34 1.52 -8.45
CA ILE A 111 7.73 1.00 -9.77
C ILE A 111 9.24 0.87 -9.89
N VAL A 112 9.97 1.96 -9.65
CA VAL A 112 11.45 2.00 -9.81
C VAL A 112 12.15 1.06 -8.83
N PRO A 113 11.85 1.07 -7.51
CA PRO A 113 12.40 0.10 -6.55
C PRO A 113 12.12 -1.35 -6.93
N GLY A 114 10.90 -1.68 -7.36
CA GLY A 114 10.55 -3.03 -7.80
C GLY A 114 11.38 -3.51 -9.00
N ILE A 115 11.58 -2.65 -10.00
CA ILE A 115 12.44 -2.94 -11.15
C ILE A 115 13.90 -3.12 -10.70
N LEU A 116 14.41 -2.27 -9.81
CA LEU A 116 15.77 -2.39 -9.28
C LEU A 116 15.99 -3.71 -8.53
N MET A 117 15.01 -4.15 -7.73
CA MET A 117 15.06 -5.46 -7.08
C MET A 117 15.13 -6.59 -8.11
N GLY A 118 14.29 -6.55 -9.15
CA GLY A 118 14.33 -7.53 -10.24
C GLY A 118 15.69 -7.55 -10.95
N LEU A 119 16.25 -6.39 -11.27
CA LEU A 119 17.58 -6.29 -11.88
C LEU A 119 18.69 -6.82 -10.96
N ALA A 120 18.63 -6.55 -9.67
CA ALA A 120 19.58 -7.08 -8.70
C ALA A 120 19.55 -8.61 -8.65
N LEU A 121 18.36 -9.23 -8.69
CA LEU A 121 18.23 -10.69 -8.77
C LEU A 121 18.77 -11.25 -10.09
N ILE A 122 18.57 -10.58 -11.22
CA ILE A 122 19.16 -10.97 -12.51
C ILE A 122 20.69 -10.98 -12.42
N VAL A 123 21.30 -10.01 -11.74
CA VAL A 123 22.75 -10.02 -11.49
C VAL A 123 23.18 -11.24 -10.67
N VAL A 124 22.43 -11.59 -9.60
CA VAL A 124 22.71 -12.80 -8.82
C VAL A 124 22.63 -14.05 -9.69
N VAL A 125 21.61 -14.18 -10.54
CA VAL A 125 21.50 -15.29 -11.50
C VAL A 125 22.70 -15.35 -12.44
N MET A 126 23.15 -14.20 -12.97
CA MET A 126 24.32 -14.17 -13.85
C MET A 126 25.60 -14.59 -13.13
N LEU A 127 25.76 -14.23 -11.86
CA LEU A 127 26.90 -14.64 -11.03
C LEU A 127 26.85 -16.16 -10.77
N GLU A 128 25.67 -16.70 -10.46
CA GLU A 128 25.47 -18.13 -10.25
C GLU A 128 25.78 -18.95 -11.51
N VAL A 129 25.32 -18.49 -12.67
CA VAL A 129 25.61 -19.11 -14.00
C VAL A 129 27.12 -19.14 -14.27
N ARG A 130 27.85 -18.07 -13.94
CA ARG A 130 29.30 -18.01 -14.11
C ARG A 130 30.03 -18.95 -13.15
N LYS A 131 29.60 -19.00 -11.89
CA LYS A 131 30.25 -19.79 -10.84
C LYS A 131 30.09 -21.29 -11.05
N ASN A 132 28.88 -21.73 -11.40
CA ASN A 132 28.54 -23.14 -11.45
C ASN A 132 28.53 -23.71 -12.89
N HIS A 133 29.04 -22.94 -13.88
CA HIS A 133 29.11 -23.33 -15.27
C HIS A 133 27.78 -23.89 -15.81
N VAL A 134 26.64 -23.32 -15.38
CA VAL A 134 25.31 -23.75 -15.78
C VAL A 134 25.20 -23.63 -17.30
N VAL A 135 25.09 -24.78 -17.95
CA VAL A 135 24.95 -24.85 -19.41
C VAL A 135 23.46 -24.82 -19.71
N PRO A 136 22.96 -23.87 -20.52
CA PRO A 136 21.56 -23.89 -20.93
C PRO A 136 21.33 -25.19 -21.73
N SER A 137 20.28 -25.92 -21.39
CA SER A 137 19.73 -26.92 -22.32
C SER A 137 19.51 -26.21 -23.64
N ASN A 138 19.95 -26.84 -24.77
CA ASN A 138 19.86 -26.32 -26.15
C ASN A 138 18.45 -25.79 -26.47
N VAL A 139 18.14 -24.58 -26.01
CA VAL A 139 16.87 -23.91 -26.32
C VAL A 139 17.12 -23.05 -27.55
N GLN A 140 16.60 -23.50 -28.72
CA GLN A 140 16.64 -22.71 -29.92
C GLN A 140 15.92 -21.36 -29.69
N LYS A 141 16.46 -20.29 -30.27
CA LYS A 141 15.85 -18.97 -30.23
C LYS A 141 14.48 -19.01 -30.90
N ALA A 142 13.42 -18.72 -30.19
CA ALA A 142 12.07 -18.68 -30.74
C ALA A 142 11.99 -17.72 -31.95
N SER A 143 11.23 -18.10 -32.95
CA SER A 143 10.99 -17.30 -34.14
C SER A 143 10.18 -16.04 -33.80
N ALA A 144 10.23 -15.03 -34.66
CA ALA A 144 9.43 -13.80 -34.50
C ALA A 144 7.93 -14.12 -34.48
N LYS A 145 7.48 -15.12 -35.23
CA LYS A 145 6.08 -15.57 -35.26
C LYS A 145 5.68 -16.17 -33.90
N GLU A 146 6.49 -17.09 -33.37
CA GLU A 146 6.22 -17.70 -32.06
C GLU A 146 6.15 -16.68 -30.94
N ARG A 147 7.02 -15.65 -30.97
CA ARG A 147 6.97 -14.54 -30.00
C ARG A 147 5.69 -13.71 -30.12
N LEU A 148 5.28 -13.41 -31.36
CA LEU A 148 4.06 -12.67 -31.62
C LEU A 148 2.82 -13.45 -31.18
N ASP A 149 2.79 -14.75 -31.44
CA ASP A 149 1.68 -15.63 -31.05
C ASP A 149 1.62 -15.73 -29.51
N ALA A 150 2.76 -15.92 -28.83
CA ALA A 150 2.83 -15.94 -27.37
C ALA A 150 2.44 -14.58 -26.75
N PHE A 151 2.81 -13.47 -27.42
CA PHE A 151 2.39 -12.12 -26.99
C PHE A 151 0.87 -11.95 -27.11
N LYS A 152 0.27 -12.36 -28.22
CA LYS A 152 -1.19 -12.30 -28.41
C LYS A 152 -1.93 -13.10 -27.34
N ASP A 153 -1.42 -14.29 -26.99
CA ASP A 153 -1.99 -15.11 -25.92
C ASP A 153 -1.90 -14.43 -24.54
N ALA A 154 -0.78 -13.75 -24.26
CA ALA A 154 -0.55 -13.09 -22.99
C ALA A 154 -1.12 -11.65 -22.91
N PHE A 155 -1.48 -11.06 -24.04
CA PHE A 155 -1.87 -9.65 -24.18
C PHE A 155 -2.93 -9.20 -23.18
N TRP A 156 -3.99 -9.99 -23.04
CA TRP A 156 -5.08 -9.68 -22.12
C TRP A 156 -4.65 -9.70 -20.65
N GLY A 157 -3.65 -10.52 -20.32
CA GLY A 157 -3.04 -10.50 -18.98
C GLY A 157 -2.23 -9.25 -18.72
N PHE A 158 -1.47 -8.76 -19.71
CA PHE A 158 -0.69 -7.53 -19.61
C PHE A 158 -1.58 -6.27 -19.53
N LEU A 159 -2.74 -6.31 -20.14
CA LEU A 159 -3.63 -5.16 -20.18
C LEU A 159 -4.23 -4.84 -18.80
N MET A 160 -4.31 -5.81 -17.88
CA MET A 160 -4.90 -5.59 -16.56
C MET A 160 -4.13 -4.58 -15.71
N PRO A 161 -2.82 -4.71 -15.47
CA PRO A 161 -2.06 -3.67 -14.77
C PRO A 161 -2.15 -2.30 -15.47
N VAL A 162 -2.18 -2.30 -16.82
CA VAL A 162 -2.31 -1.05 -17.60
C VAL A 162 -3.66 -0.37 -17.36
N ILE A 163 -4.76 -1.13 -17.30
CA ILE A 163 -6.10 -0.59 -17.01
C ILE A 163 -6.14 -0.02 -15.59
N ILE A 164 -5.61 -0.76 -14.61
CA ILE A 164 -5.63 -0.31 -13.21
C ILE A 164 -4.78 0.95 -13.04
N LEU A 165 -3.50 0.89 -13.40
CA LEU A 165 -2.57 1.99 -13.18
C LEU A 165 -2.88 3.18 -14.11
N GLY A 166 -3.19 2.89 -15.38
CA GLY A 166 -3.57 3.93 -16.35
C GLY A 166 -4.86 4.64 -15.96
N GLY A 167 -5.84 3.93 -15.42
CA GLY A 167 -7.10 4.51 -14.94
C GLY A 167 -6.90 5.38 -13.69
N ILE A 168 -6.07 4.93 -12.74
CA ILE A 168 -5.74 5.70 -11.53
C ILE A 168 -4.93 6.95 -11.89
N TYR A 169 -3.86 6.80 -12.67
CA TYR A 169 -2.98 7.93 -13.03
C TYR A 169 -3.60 8.89 -14.03
N GLY A 170 -4.52 8.40 -14.86
CA GLY A 170 -5.33 9.24 -15.75
C GLY A 170 -6.48 9.98 -15.05
N GLY A 171 -6.64 9.80 -13.73
CA GLY A 171 -7.72 10.42 -12.97
C GLY A 171 -9.13 9.89 -13.31
N ILE A 172 -9.22 8.76 -14.05
CA ILE A 172 -10.49 8.17 -14.48
C ILE A 172 -11.12 7.37 -13.35
N PHE A 173 -10.30 6.71 -12.53
CA PHE A 173 -10.72 5.84 -11.44
C PHE A 173 -9.99 6.14 -10.14
N THR A 174 -10.71 6.11 -9.05
CA THR A 174 -10.12 5.94 -7.72
C THR A 174 -9.51 4.53 -7.60
N PRO A 175 -8.57 4.29 -6.67
CA PRO A 175 -8.02 2.94 -6.44
C PRO A 175 -9.10 1.88 -6.16
N THR A 176 -10.19 2.23 -5.47
CA THR A 176 -11.31 1.33 -5.17
C THR A 176 -12.11 0.99 -6.43
N GLU A 177 -12.40 1.97 -7.28
CA GLU A 177 -13.09 1.76 -8.55
C GLU A 177 -12.23 0.95 -9.52
N ALA A 178 -10.93 1.23 -9.60
CA ALA A 178 -9.98 0.45 -10.39
C ALA A 178 -9.97 -1.04 -9.94
N ALA A 179 -10.09 -1.31 -8.64
CA ALA A 179 -10.22 -2.67 -8.13
C ALA A 179 -11.53 -3.34 -8.61
N ALA A 180 -12.67 -2.63 -8.58
CA ALA A 180 -13.93 -3.14 -9.09
C ALA A 180 -13.88 -3.42 -10.61
N VAL A 181 -13.35 -2.48 -11.39
CA VAL A 181 -13.13 -2.64 -12.84
C VAL A 181 -12.24 -3.85 -13.12
N SER A 182 -11.20 -4.07 -12.31
CA SER A 182 -10.29 -5.22 -12.48
C SER A 182 -10.98 -6.58 -12.25
N VAL A 183 -11.98 -6.64 -11.36
CA VAL A 183 -12.78 -7.86 -11.15
C VAL A 183 -13.62 -8.14 -12.38
N VAL A 184 -14.34 -7.16 -12.91
CA VAL A 184 -15.17 -7.30 -14.13
C VAL A 184 -14.29 -7.69 -15.32
N TYR A 185 -13.18 -7.00 -15.50
CA TYR A 185 -12.22 -7.31 -16.57
C TYR A 185 -11.64 -8.73 -16.43
N GLY A 186 -11.24 -9.13 -15.22
CA GLY A 186 -10.70 -10.46 -14.96
C GLY A 186 -11.72 -11.58 -15.24
N LEU A 187 -12.99 -11.38 -14.88
CA LEU A 187 -14.08 -12.30 -15.22
C LEU A 187 -14.30 -12.37 -16.73
N PHE A 188 -14.33 -11.24 -17.42
CA PHE A 188 -14.47 -11.19 -18.87
C PHE A 188 -13.33 -11.95 -19.57
N VAL A 189 -12.08 -11.69 -19.21
CA VAL A 189 -10.92 -12.38 -19.79
C VAL A 189 -10.95 -13.87 -19.46
N GLY A 190 -11.23 -14.25 -18.21
CA GLY A 190 -11.20 -15.65 -17.79
C GLY A 190 -12.33 -16.49 -18.35
N MET A 191 -13.55 -15.93 -18.47
CA MET A 191 -14.74 -16.68 -18.91
C MET A 191 -14.97 -16.60 -20.42
N VAL A 192 -14.76 -15.41 -21.03
CA VAL A 192 -15.11 -15.19 -22.45
C VAL A 192 -13.91 -15.41 -23.37
N ILE A 193 -12.75 -14.85 -23.03
CA ILE A 193 -11.56 -14.89 -23.90
C ILE A 193 -10.82 -16.22 -23.72
N TYR A 194 -10.38 -16.52 -22.50
CA TYR A 194 -9.60 -17.72 -22.22
C TYR A 194 -10.45 -18.97 -21.99
N LYS A 195 -11.70 -18.79 -21.57
CA LYS A 195 -12.67 -19.87 -21.32
C LYS A 195 -12.18 -20.91 -20.29
N GLU A 196 -11.27 -20.50 -19.42
CA GLU A 196 -10.71 -21.36 -18.38
C GLU A 196 -11.50 -21.28 -17.06
N VAL A 197 -12.14 -20.14 -16.78
CA VAL A 197 -13.01 -19.95 -15.61
C VAL A 197 -14.44 -20.32 -15.98
N LYS A 198 -15.00 -21.30 -15.26
CA LYS A 198 -16.40 -21.72 -15.44
C LYS A 198 -17.25 -21.11 -14.33
N LEU A 199 -18.57 -21.01 -14.54
CA LEU A 199 -19.51 -20.51 -13.52
C LEU A 199 -19.40 -21.24 -12.17
N LYS A 200 -19.15 -22.54 -12.17
CA LYS A 200 -18.93 -23.33 -10.97
C LYS A 200 -17.67 -22.92 -10.20
N ASP A 201 -16.66 -22.41 -10.87
CA ASP A 201 -15.40 -22.01 -10.27
C ASP A 201 -15.53 -20.66 -9.55
N LEU A 202 -16.57 -19.87 -9.88
CA LEU A 202 -16.83 -18.58 -9.24
C LEU A 202 -17.08 -18.72 -7.73
N TRP A 203 -17.80 -19.80 -7.33
CA TRP A 203 -18.09 -20.05 -5.92
C TRP A 203 -16.80 -20.27 -5.11
N ASP A 204 -15.89 -21.07 -5.63
CA ASP A 204 -14.59 -21.33 -5.01
C ASP A 204 -13.75 -20.05 -4.96
N ILE A 205 -13.73 -19.27 -6.06
CA ILE A 205 -13.03 -17.99 -6.12
C ILE A 205 -13.57 -17.02 -5.07
N LEU A 206 -14.89 -16.94 -4.92
CA LEU A 206 -15.54 -16.07 -3.92
C LEU A 206 -15.20 -16.51 -2.50
N ILE A 207 -15.27 -17.82 -2.21
CA ILE A 207 -14.91 -18.36 -0.89
C ILE A 207 -13.44 -18.07 -0.56
N ASP A 208 -12.51 -18.32 -1.50
CA ASP A 208 -11.10 -18.08 -1.27
C ASP A 208 -10.78 -16.58 -1.11
N SER A 209 -11.47 -15.73 -1.88
CA SER A 209 -11.37 -14.29 -1.73
C SER A 209 -11.95 -13.81 -0.40
N ALA A 210 -13.09 -14.33 0.02
CA ALA A 210 -13.72 -14.01 1.31
C ALA A 210 -12.83 -14.44 2.48
N LYS A 211 -12.25 -15.64 2.44
CA LYS A 211 -11.30 -16.11 3.48
C LYS A 211 -10.08 -15.19 3.58
N THR A 212 -9.49 -14.82 2.44
CA THR A 212 -8.33 -13.92 2.42
C THR A 212 -8.69 -12.54 2.95
N THR A 213 -9.80 -11.97 2.49
CA THR A 213 -10.28 -10.66 2.95
C THR A 213 -10.63 -10.68 4.43
N GLY A 214 -11.34 -11.71 4.88
CA GLY A 214 -11.70 -11.88 6.30
C GLY A 214 -10.47 -11.98 7.21
N GLY A 215 -9.44 -12.71 6.78
CA GLY A 215 -8.16 -12.77 7.49
C GLY A 215 -7.49 -11.40 7.59
N ILE A 216 -7.42 -10.66 6.49
CA ILE A 216 -6.83 -9.31 6.47
C ILE A 216 -7.66 -8.36 7.36
N MET A 217 -9.00 -8.37 7.25
CA MET A 217 -9.86 -7.51 8.07
C MET A 217 -9.76 -7.81 9.56
N LEU A 218 -9.61 -9.09 9.94
CA LEU A 218 -9.37 -9.45 11.33
C LEU A 218 -8.03 -8.90 11.85
N ILE A 219 -6.97 -9.00 11.03
CA ILE A 219 -5.66 -8.41 11.36
C ILE A 219 -5.78 -6.91 11.52
N VAL A 220 -6.46 -6.22 10.60
CA VAL A 220 -6.70 -4.77 10.67
C VAL A 220 -7.43 -4.40 11.95
N ALA A 221 -8.50 -5.11 12.30
CA ALA A 221 -9.27 -4.86 13.51
C ALA A 221 -8.42 -5.04 14.79
N CYS A 222 -7.68 -6.15 14.89
CA CYS A 222 -6.80 -6.40 16.03
C CYS A 222 -5.67 -5.37 16.12
N ALA A 223 -5.09 -5.01 14.98
CA ALA A 223 -4.00 -4.03 14.92
C ALA A 223 -4.48 -2.62 15.25
N SER A 224 -5.69 -2.24 14.83
CA SER A 224 -6.31 -0.97 15.20
C SER A 224 -6.55 -0.89 16.71
N LEU A 225 -7.07 -1.97 17.31
CA LEU A 225 -7.24 -2.07 18.76
C LEU A 225 -5.87 -1.98 19.48
N PHE A 226 -4.86 -2.69 18.99
CA PHE A 226 -3.51 -2.64 19.55
C PHE A 226 -2.94 -1.21 19.47
N SER A 227 -3.06 -0.55 18.32
CA SER A 227 -2.61 0.83 18.12
C SER A 227 -3.32 1.81 19.07
N PHE A 228 -4.64 1.64 19.24
CA PHE A 228 -5.44 2.43 20.20
C PHE A 228 -4.91 2.25 21.62
N VAL A 229 -4.72 1.01 22.07
CA VAL A 229 -4.17 0.70 23.40
C VAL A 229 -2.79 1.31 23.58
N CYS A 230 -1.89 1.15 22.60
CA CYS A 230 -0.54 1.75 22.66
C CYS A 230 -0.58 3.28 22.76
N THR A 231 -1.49 3.91 22.03
CA THR A 231 -1.67 5.38 22.08
C THR A 231 -2.25 5.80 23.43
N ARG A 232 -3.27 5.11 23.91
CA ARG A 232 -3.94 5.41 25.19
C ARG A 232 -3.00 5.31 26.40
N PHE A 233 -2.10 4.33 26.39
CA PHE A 233 -1.09 4.13 27.45
C PHE A 233 0.21 4.91 27.21
N GLY A 234 0.28 5.75 26.19
CA GLY A 234 1.46 6.55 25.88
C GLY A 234 2.66 5.73 25.36
N ILE A 235 2.47 4.44 25.07
CA ILE A 235 3.55 3.54 24.61
C ILE A 235 4.13 4.06 23.29
N SER A 236 3.27 4.45 22.35
CA SER A 236 3.71 5.00 21.05
C SER A 236 4.53 6.27 21.23
N ALA A 237 4.12 7.18 22.12
CA ALA A 237 4.84 8.41 22.40
C ALA A 237 6.20 8.13 23.10
N ALA A 238 6.23 7.23 24.08
CA ALA A 238 7.45 6.83 24.76
C ALA A 238 8.44 6.14 23.80
N ALA A 239 7.96 5.23 22.94
CA ALA A 239 8.77 4.55 21.95
C ALA A 239 9.31 5.53 20.90
N SER A 240 8.49 6.49 20.43
CA SER A 240 8.94 7.55 19.51
C SER A 240 10.00 8.44 20.14
N GLN A 241 9.83 8.86 21.41
CA GLN A 241 10.83 9.65 22.12
C GLN A 241 12.14 8.88 22.32
N LEU A 242 12.08 7.61 22.69
CA LEU A 242 13.26 6.75 22.80
C LEU A 242 13.97 6.64 21.45
N LEU A 243 13.21 6.37 20.39
CA LEU A 243 13.73 6.26 19.04
C LEU A 243 14.39 7.57 18.58
N ALA A 244 13.77 8.72 18.83
CA ALA A 244 14.33 10.02 18.52
C ALA A 244 15.63 10.31 19.28
N LYS A 245 15.71 9.93 20.58
CA LYS A 245 16.93 10.08 21.38
C LYS A 245 18.07 9.19 20.87
N VAL A 246 17.77 7.94 20.53
CA VAL A 246 18.78 6.96 20.07
C VAL A 246 19.21 7.27 18.63
N ALA A 247 18.28 7.71 17.81
CA ALA A 247 18.54 7.96 16.39
C ALA A 247 19.46 9.17 16.16
N GLY A 248 19.34 10.24 16.97
CA GLY A 248 20.21 11.44 16.89
C GLY A 248 20.15 12.22 15.57
N ASN A 249 19.99 11.55 14.45
CA ASN A 249 19.89 12.12 13.11
C ASN A 249 19.11 11.20 12.15
N GLN A 250 18.76 11.74 10.98
CA GLN A 250 17.99 11.03 9.96
C GLN A 250 18.67 9.73 9.48
N PHE A 251 20.00 9.74 9.29
CA PHE A 251 20.74 8.57 8.82
C PHE A 251 20.63 7.38 9.79
N THR A 252 20.88 7.65 11.08
CA THR A 252 20.80 6.63 12.13
C THR A 252 19.37 6.15 12.33
N PHE A 253 18.38 7.05 12.26
CA PHE A 253 16.97 6.70 12.31
C PHE A 253 16.61 5.68 11.24
N LEU A 254 16.93 5.96 9.98
CA LEU A 254 16.63 5.08 8.86
C LEU A 254 17.35 3.73 8.97
N LEU A 255 18.59 3.72 9.47
CA LEU A 255 19.32 2.47 9.71
C LEU A 255 18.62 1.61 10.78
N ILE A 256 18.21 2.21 11.89
CA ILE A 256 17.46 1.52 12.95
C ILE A 256 16.13 1.00 12.41
N CYS A 257 15.38 1.80 11.66
CA CYS A 257 14.13 1.37 11.01
C CYS A 257 14.36 0.18 10.07
N ASN A 258 15.41 0.22 9.25
CA ASN A 258 15.76 -0.89 8.36
C ASN A 258 16.02 -2.18 9.14
N VAL A 259 16.76 -2.13 10.25
CA VAL A 259 17.03 -3.31 11.07
C VAL A 259 15.76 -3.85 11.71
N ILE A 260 14.92 -2.96 12.28
CA ILE A 260 13.66 -3.36 12.92
C ILE A 260 12.71 -3.97 11.90
N PHE A 261 12.51 -3.37 10.74
CA PHE A 261 11.64 -3.90 9.70
C PHE A 261 12.14 -5.22 9.10
N LEU A 262 13.46 -5.38 8.91
CA LEU A 262 14.03 -6.64 8.46
C LEU A 262 13.78 -7.76 9.47
N ILE A 263 14.03 -7.49 10.75
CA ILE A 263 13.76 -8.47 11.83
C ILE A 263 12.27 -8.78 11.90
N ALA A 264 11.40 -7.76 11.93
CA ALA A 264 9.96 -7.95 11.97
C ALA A 264 9.46 -8.79 10.79
N GLY A 265 9.90 -8.47 9.57
CA GLY A 265 9.50 -9.18 8.35
C GLY A 265 9.96 -10.64 8.29
N CYS A 266 10.98 -11.04 9.09
CA CYS A 266 11.35 -12.44 9.22
C CYS A 266 10.28 -13.29 9.91
N PHE A 267 9.49 -12.69 10.83
CA PHE A 267 8.56 -13.41 11.72
C PHE A 267 7.10 -13.16 11.41
N ILE A 268 6.75 -11.96 10.95
CA ILE A 268 5.37 -11.53 10.70
C ILE A 268 5.19 -11.05 9.26
N ASP A 269 3.95 -11.08 8.78
CA ASP A 269 3.64 -10.57 7.44
C ASP A 269 3.76 -9.04 7.35
N ALA A 270 3.89 -8.53 6.13
CA ALA A 270 4.16 -7.13 5.87
C ALA A 270 3.02 -6.21 6.38
N ASN A 271 1.76 -6.64 6.22
CA ASN A 271 0.62 -5.80 6.61
C ASN A 271 0.55 -5.65 8.13
N SER A 272 0.70 -6.76 8.86
CA SER A 272 0.73 -6.76 10.34
C SER A 272 1.89 -5.92 10.88
N ALA A 273 3.08 -6.04 10.27
CA ALA A 273 4.24 -5.25 10.65
C ALA A 273 3.99 -3.75 10.46
N MET A 274 3.35 -3.34 9.36
CA MET A 274 3.05 -1.94 9.11
C MET A 274 2.11 -1.36 10.17
N TYR A 275 1.04 -2.05 10.54
CA TYR A 275 0.12 -1.57 11.58
C TYR A 275 0.78 -1.41 12.95
N ILE A 276 1.78 -2.24 13.26
CA ILE A 276 2.49 -2.18 14.53
C ILE A 276 3.53 -1.05 14.55
N PHE A 277 4.39 -0.99 13.54
CA PHE A 277 5.60 -0.17 13.57
C PHE A 277 5.41 1.23 12.95
N ILE A 278 4.57 1.39 11.92
CA ILE A 278 4.41 2.68 11.25
C ILE A 278 3.87 3.77 12.20
N PRO A 279 2.85 3.53 13.04
CA PRO A 279 2.37 4.56 13.96
C PRO A 279 3.44 5.03 14.97
N ILE A 280 4.40 4.17 15.31
CA ILE A 280 5.50 4.49 16.23
C ILE A 280 6.60 5.29 15.53
N MET A 281 6.93 4.93 14.29
CA MET A 281 8.06 5.49 13.55
C MET A 281 7.71 6.75 12.76
N LEU A 282 6.46 6.87 12.31
CA LEU A 282 5.99 7.96 11.46
C LEU A 282 6.17 9.37 12.09
N PRO A 283 5.86 9.60 13.38
CA PRO A 283 6.09 10.90 14.00
C PRO A 283 7.55 11.32 13.96
N VAL A 284 8.47 10.38 14.22
CA VAL A 284 9.92 10.63 14.18
C VAL A 284 10.39 10.87 12.74
N CYS A 285 9.87 10.09 11.78
CA CYS A 285 10.14 10.27 10.36
C CYS A 285 9.79 11.69 9.91
N LYS A 286 8.59 12.17 10.27
CA LYS A 286 8.12 13.53 9.96
C LYS A 286 8.97 14.59 10.65
N ALA A 287 9.29 14.42 11.93
CA ALA A 287 10.13 15.36 12.70
C ALA A 287 11.55 15.50 12.11
N LEU A 288 12.09 14.44 11.51
CA LEU A 288 13.39 14.45 10.83
C LEU A 288 13.31 14.93 9.37
N GLY A 289 12.14 15.32 8.88
CA GLY A 289 11.95 15.83 7.53
C GLY A 289 12.13 14.79 6.41
N TYR A 290 12.00 13.50 6.71
CA TYR A 290 12.10 12.46 5.68
C TYR A 290 10.76 12.28 4.98
N ASP A 291 10.80 12.17 3.66
CA ASP A 291 9.63 12.01 2.79
C ASP A 291 8.79 10.79 3.18
N VAL A 292 7.50 11.00 3.46
CA VAL A 292 6.61 9.96 4.00
C VAL A 292 6.32 8.87 2.98
N VAL A 293 6.23 9.20 1.69
CA VAL A 293 6.06 8.21 0.62
C VAL A 293 7.33 7.39 0.47
N ALA A 294 8.51 8.03 0.47
CA ALA A 294 9.79 7.31 0.45
C ALA A 294 9.94 6.36 1.65
N PHE A 295 9.53 6.79 2.85
CA PHE A 295 9.54 5.95 4.04
C PHE A 295 8.64 4.70 3.88
N GLY A 296 7.47 4.85 3.26
CA GLY A 296 6.58 3.74 2.94
C GLY A 296 7.21 2.73 1.98
N ILE A 297 7.94 3.20 0.98
CA ILE A 297 8.68 2.33 0.07
C ILE A 297 9.81 1.60 0.81
N VAL A 298 10.58 2.30 1.64
CA VAL A 298 11.63 1.70 2.48
C VAL A 298 11.05 0.62 3.38
N ALA A 299 9.96 0.89 4.10
CA ALA A 299 9.29 -0.08 4.95
C ALA A 299 8.82 -1.32 4.16
N THR A 300 8.17 -1.10 3.01
CA THR A 300 7.66 -2.20 2.18
C THR A 300 8.79 -3.07 1.63
N VAL A 301 9.88 -2.48 1.13
CA VAL A 301 11.03 -3.24 0.61
C VAL A 301 11.73 -4.01 1.72
N ASN A 302 11.88 -3.44 2.92
CA ASN A 302 12.39 -4.16 4.08
C ASN A 302 11.56 -5.40 4.39
N LEU A 303 10.24 -5.23 4.47
CA LEU A 303 9.32 -6.32 4.78
C LEU A 303 9.29 -7.37 3.65
N ALA A 304 9.45 -6.94 2.39
CA ALA A 304 9.62 -7.85 1.25
C ALA A 304 10.86 -8.73 1.40
N ILE A 305 11.98 -8.16 1.82
CA ILE A 305 13.22 -8.89 2.09
C ILE A 305 13.04 -9.79 3.32
N GLY A 306 12.37 -9.29 4.37
CA GLY A 306 12.07 -10.06 5.57
C GLY A 306 11.30 -11.35 5.27
N GLN A 307 10.33 -11.31 4.34
CA GLN A 307 9.56 -12.50 3.92
C GLN A 307 10.39 -13.63 3.31
N VAL A 308 11.63 -13.38 2.93
CA VAL A 308 12.57 -14.38 2.41
C VAL A 308 13.79 -14.57 3.30
N THR A 309 13.81 -13.91 4.45
CA THR A 309 14.95 -13.97 5.38
C THR A 309 14.72 -15.05 6.45
N PRO A 310 15.64 -16.01 6.63
CA PRO A 310 15.57 -16.96 7.73
C PRO A 310 15.57 -16.24 9.09
N PRO A 311 14.96 -16.78 10.17
CA PRO A 311 14.60 -18.19 10.36
C PRO A 311 13.21 -18.59 9.83
N VAL A 312 12.26 -17.67 9.69
CA VAL A 312 10.93 -18.02 9.19
C VAL A 312 10.83 -17.73 7.69
N GLY A 313 10.66 -16.46 7.28
CA GLY A 313 10.54 -16.10 5.87
C GLY A 313 9.35 -16.76 5.19
N VAL A 314 8.17 -16.17 5.30
CA VAL A 314 6.90 -16.77 4.85
C VAL A 314 6.97 -17.30 3.41
N ASN A 315 7.62 -16.56 2.50
CA ASN A 315 7.76 -16.98 1.10
C ASN A 315 8.65 -18.24 0.95
N LEU A 316 9.66 -18.40 1.83
CA LEU A 316 10.49 -19.60 1.82
C LEU A 316 9.68 -20.84 2.21
N PHE A 317 8.83 -20.73 3.24
CA PHE A 317 7.95 -21.82 3.65
C PHE A 317 6.94 -22.19 2.56
N VAL A 318 6.34 -21.20 1.92
CA VAL A 318 5.42 -21.45 0.80
C VAL A 318 6.15 -22.10 -0.35
N ALA A 319 7.38 -21.67 -0.67
CA ALA A 319 8.17 -22.26 -1.75
C ALA A 319 8.57 -23.74 -1.47
N ILE A 320 8.89 -24.07 -0.23
CA ILE A 320 9.17 -25.45 0.17
C ILE A 320 7.89 -26.31 0.16
N SER A 321 6.73 -25.74 0.51
CA SER A 321 5.46 -26.47 0.54
C SER A 321 4.89 -26.80 -0.86
N VAL A 322 5.45 -26.19 -1.91
CA VAL A 322 5.07 -26.51 -3.30
C VAL A 322 5.39 -27.98 -3.57
N LYS A 323 4.37 -28.73 -4.01
CA LYS A 323 4.56 -30.15 -4.36
C LYS A 323 5.46 -30.28 -5.59
N LEU A 324 6.71 -30.63 -5.35
CA LEU A 324 7.71 -30.89 -6.38
C LEU A 324 7.83 -32.38 -6.68
N LYS A 325 8.44 -32.71 -7.82
CA LYS A 325 8.75 -34.11 -8.17
C LYS A 325 9.71 -34.71 -7.13
N LYS A 326 9.58 -36.01 -6.89
CA LYS A 326 10.48 -36.76 -5.99
C LYS A 326 11.95 -36.51 -6.36
N GLY A 327 12.76 -36.11 -5.38
CA GLY A 327 14.19 -35.76 -5.57
C GLY A 327 14.47 -34.26 -5.75
N MET A 328 13.44 -33.39 -5.82
CA MET A 328 13.58 -31.92 -5.82
C MET A 328 13.22 -31.30 -4.48
N GLU A 329 12.99 -32.12 -3.45
CA GLU A 329 12.66 -31.66 -2.11
C GLU A 329 13.85 -30.92 -1.49
N VAL A 330 13.56 -29.77 -0.87
CA VAL A 330 14.58 -28.89 -0.31
C VAL A 330 14.30 -28.65 1.17
N ASP A 331 15.32 -28.87 2.00
CA ASP A 331 15.26 -28.60 3.43
C ASP A 331 15.50 -27.10 3.71
N ILE A 332 14.95 -26.61 4.84
CA ILE A 332 15.11 -25.22 5.30
C ILE A 332 16.60 -24.80 5.38
N PRO A 333 17.54 -25.58 5.94
CA PRO A 333 18.94 -25.17 5.98
C PRO A 333 19.59 -25.00 4.60
N LYS A 334 19.19 -25.78 3.60
CA LYS A 334 19.73 -25.68 2.23
C LYS A 334 19.21 -24.44 1.51
N ILE A 335 17.91 -24.16 1.61
CA ILE A 335 17.33 -22.97 1.00
C ILE A 335 17.82 -21.69 1.69
N SER A 336 18.01 -21.71 3.02
CA SER A 336 18.54 -20.58 3.79
C SER A 336 19.95 -20.18 3.36
N ARG A 337 20.79 -21.14 2.99
CA ARG A 337 22.12 -20.83 2.42
C ARG A 337 22.02 -20.31 0.99
N ALA A 338 21.12 -20.89 0.19
CA ALA A 338 20.96 -20.52 -1.22
C ALA A 338 20.36 -19.13 -1.39
N VAL A 339 19.53 -18.65 -0.46
CA VAL A 339 18.87 -17.34 -0.52
C VAL A 339 19.80 -16.18 -0.14
N MET A 340 20.90 -16.43 0.59
CA MET A 340 21.78 -15.36 1.11
C MET A 340 22.30 -14.39 0.04
N PRO A 341 22.80 -14.82 -1.14
CA PRO A 341 23.24 -13.88 -2.18
C PRO A 341 22.10 -12.98 -2.68
N MET A 342 20.86 -13.50 -2.70
CA MET A 342 19.67 -12.76 -3.13
C MET A 342 19.26 -11.72 -2.09
N ILE A 343 19.34 -12.08 -0.79
CA ILE A 343 19.11 -11.14 0.32
C ILE A 343 20.13 -10.01 0.26
N VAL A 344 21.43 -10.33 0.11
CA VAL A 344 22.48 -9.32 0.03
C VAL A 344 22.21 -8.35 -1.14
N ALA A 345 21.88 -8.86 -2.32
CA ALA A 345 21.56 -8.02 -3.48
C ALA A 345 20.32 -7.14 -3.22
N SER A 346 19.29 -7.67 -2.58
CA SER A 346 18.08 -6.91 -2.23
C SER A 346 18.36 -5.86 -1.15
N VAL A 347 19.20 -6.16 -0.16
CA VAL A 347 19.62 -5.20 0.88
C VAL A 347 20.45 -4.06 0.27
N MET A 348 21.26 -4.32 -0.75
CA MET A 348 21.96 -3.23 -1.47
C MET A 348 20.97 -2.27 -2.15
N VAL A 349 19.92 -2.79 -2.77
CA VAL A 349 18.84 -1.96 -3.33
C VAL A 349 18.11 -1.21 -2.22
N LEU A 350 17.81 -1.87 -1.10
CA LEU A 350 17.19 -1.24 0.06
C LEU A 350 18.02 -0.05 0.58
N LEU A 351 19.31 -0.21 0.76
CA LEU A 351 20.18 0.87 1.20
C LEU A 351 20.22 2.03 0.20
N LEU A 352 20.23 1.71 -1.10
CA LEU A 352 20.17 2.73 -2.15
C LEU A 352 18.89 3.57 -2.01
N ILE A 353 17.71 2.95 -1.96
CA ILE A 353 16.43 3.68 -1.87
C ILE A 353 16.25 4.40 -0.52
N THR A 354 16.84 3.85 0.56
CA THR A 354 16.78 4.46 1.90
C THR A 354 17.53 5.78 1.94
N TYR A 355 18.74 5.83 1.38
CA TYR A 355 19.61 7.01 1.46
C TYR A 355 19.55 7.90 0.22
N VAL A 356 18.88 7.45 -0.84
CA VAL A 356 18.61 8.25 -2.05
C VAL A 356 17.10 8.24 -2.33
N PRO A 357 16.29 9.00 -1.54
CA PRO A 357 14.83 9.01 -1.66
C PRO A 357 14.32 9.34 -3.06
N SER A 358 15.11 10.14 -3.82
CA SER A 358 14.78 10.50 -5.20
C SER A 358 14.57 9.30 -6.11
N VAL A 359 15.18 8.15 -5.83
CA VAL A 359 14.99 6.91 -6.60
C VAL A 359 13.54 6.44 -6.56
N SER A 360 12.86 6.58 -5.43
CA SER A 360 11.45 6.21 -5.26
C SER A 360 10.49 7.37 -5.53
N THR A 361 10.90 8.61 -5.21
CA THR A 361 9.98 9.77 -5.29
C THR A 361 10.06 10.52 -6.63
N PHE A 362 11.03 10.21 -7.49
CA PHE A 362 11.17 10.88 -8.80
C PHE A 362 9.91 10.75 -9.67
N LEU A 363 9.39 9.53 -9.79
CA LEU A 363 8.26 9.27 -10.69
C LEU A 363 6.96 9.94 -10.21
N PRO A 364 6.54 9.81 -8.93
CA PRO A 364 5.36 10.51 -8.45
C PRO A 364 5.51 12.04 -8.51
N LYS A 365 6.65 12.61 -8.16
CA LYS A 365 6.89 14.06 -8.27
C LYS A 365 6.84 14.57 -9.71
N ALA A 366 7.37 13.79 -10.65
CA ALA A 366 7.37 14.17 -12.07
C ALA A 366 5.97 14.12 -12.71
N LEU A 367 5.10 13.20 -12.27
CA LEU A 367 3.77 13.00 -12.86
C LEU A 367 2.65 13.75 -12.12
N ALA A 368 2.73 13.85 -10.79
CA ALA A 368 1.71 14.54 -10.00
C ALA A 368 1.88 16.07 -9.97
N GLY A 369 3.04 16.60 -10.37
CA GLY A 369 3.40 18.00 -10.14
C GLY A 369 3.75 18.28 -8.68
N GLU A 370 4.57 19.30 -8.42
CA GLU A 370 5.11 19.56 -7.08
C GLU A 370 4.04 19.92 -6.04
N GLY A 371 2.90 20.46 -6.45
CA GLY A 371 1.80 20.86 -5.56
C GLY A 371 0.84 19.73 -5.14
N SER A 372 0.81 18.61 -5.86
CA SER A 372 -0.14 17.50 -5.62
C SER A 372 0.52 16.27 -4.97
N TYR A 373 1.83 16.29 -4.76
CA TYR A 373 2.57 15.15 -4.18
C TYR A 373 2.39 15.05 -2.66
N SER A 374 1.88 13.91 -2.20
CA SER A 374 1.49 13.69 -0.79
C SER A 374 2.64 13.36 0.16
N GLY A 375 3.85 13.12 -0.36
CA GLY A 375 5.02 12.75 0.46
C GLY A 375 5.78 13.92 1.07
N ASN A 376 5.50 15.15 0.65
CA ASN A 376 6.16 16.32 1.21
C ASN A 376 5.75 16.48 2.68
N VAL A 377 6.73 16.39 3.58
CA VAL A 377 6.56 16.85 4.94
C VAL A 377 6.60 18.37 4.84
N ALA A 378 5.43 19.02 4.92
CA ALA A 378 5.41 20.45 5.17
C ALA A 378 6.15 20.65 6.49
N ALA A 379 7.38 21.12 6.40
CA ALA A 379 8.09 21.62 7.57
C ALA A 379 7.25 22.77 8.11
N SER A 380 6.64 22.56 9.27
CA SER A 380 6.12 23.64 10.07
C SER A 380 7.31 24.46 10.58
N SER A 381 7.85 25.32 9.73
CA SER A 381 8.75 26.37 10.10
C SER A 381 8.57 27.49 9.08
N ASP A 382 8.12 28.62 9.60
CA ASP A 382 8.15 29.93 9.02
C ASP A 382 9.04 30.08 7.79
N SER A 383 8.45 30.28 6.62
CA SER A 383 9.01 31.15 5.59
C SER A 383 7.90 31.59 4.62
N GLN A 384 7.50 32.80 4.84
CA GLN A 384 7.10 33.86 3.91
C GLN A 384 6.42 33.45 2.61
N ALA A 385 5.16 33.85 2.59
CA ALA A 385 4.38 34.09 1.40
C ALA A 385 5.12 35.00 0.42
N ASP A 386 5.16 34.59 -0.82
CA ASP A 386 5.11 35.53 -1.94
C ASP A 386 4.00 35.12 -2.91
N SER A 387 3.12 36.03 -2.96
CA SER A 387 2.05 36.38 -3.85
C SER A 387 1.85 35.58 -5.15
N GLU A 388 0.73 34.86 -5.25
CA GLU A 388 -0.15 35.01 -6.39
C GLU A 388 -1.60 35.11 -5.88
N LYS A 389 -2.24 36.22 -6.26
CA LYS A 389 -3.64 36.49 -5.99
C LYS A 389 -4.49 35.54 -6.82
N ASP A 390 -4.95 34.48 -6.21
CA ASP A 390 -6.16 33.80 -6.65
C ASP A 390 -7.24 34.09 -5.61
N SER A 391 -8.39 34.55 -6.07
CA SER A 391 -9.55 34.86 -5.25
C SER A 391 -10.17 33.54 -4.77
N GLY A 392 -9.50 32.88 -3.84
CA GLY A 392 -10.05 31.79 -3.05
C GLY A 392 -10.96 32.31 -1.95
N PRO A 393 -11.75 31.42 -1.32
CA PRO A 393 -12.71 31.79 -0.28
C PRO A 393 -12.03 32.52 0.87
N ALA A 394 -12.78 33.42 1.52
CA ALA A 394 -12.37 34.35 2.57
C ALA A 394 -11.33 33.77 3.51
N ASP A 395 -10.31 34.57 3.82
CA ASP A 395 -9.25 34.21 4.76
C ASP A 395 -9.84 33.92 6.14
N PHE A 396 -10.04 32.64 6.45
CA PHE A 396 -10.59 32.17 7.73
C PHE A 396 -9.66 32.42 8.92
N ASN A 397 -8.54 33.14 8.74
CA ASN A 397 -7.64 33.53 9.80
C ASN A 397 -7.99 34.90 10.41
N GLU A 398 -8.90 35.67 9.79
CA GLU A 398 -9.42 36.91 10.37
C GLU A 398 -10.82 36.67 10.97
N ILE A 399 -10.86 36.42 12.25
CA ILE A 399 -12.11 36.43 13.02
C ILE A 399 -12.38 37.84 13.50
N GLY A 400 -13.65 38.29 13.34
CA GLY A 400 -14.14 39.46 14.01
C GLY A 400 -14.03 39.33 15.53
N ASP A 401 -13.73 40.42 16.22
CA ASP A 401 -13.78 40.47 17.67
C ASP A 401 -15.26 40.47 18.11
N TYR A 402 -15.66 39.39 18.78
CA TYR A 402 -17.01 39.19 19.32
C TYR A 402 -16.99 39.18 20.84
N SER A 403 -15.89 39.64 21.48
CA SER A 403 -15.72 39.68 22.94
C SER A 403 -16.75 40.59 23.64
N ASP A 404 -17.33 41.54 22.91
CA ASP A 404 -18.38 42.47 23.40
C ASP A 404 -19.75 41.80 23.55
N LEU A 405 -19.94 40.57 23.01
CA LEU A 405 -21.17 39.83 23.22
C LEU A 405 -21.18 39.19 24.62
N ASP A 406 -22.38 39.08 25.21
CA ASP A 406 -22.55 38.52 26.56
C ASP A 406 -22.44 36.97 26.52
N TRP A 407 -21.21 36.51 26.30
CA TRP A 407 -20.90 35.09 26.34
C TRP A 407 -20.89 34.57 27.77
N LYS A 408 -21.55 33.45 28.04
CA LYS A 408 -21.40 32.70 29.28
C LYS A 408 -20.16 31.85 29.23
N GLU A 409 -19.47 31.67 30.35
CA GLU A 409 -18.39 30.70 30.44
C GLU A 409 -18.95 29.30 30.21
N GLN A 410 -18.45 28.60 29.18
CA GLN A 410 -18.89 27.25 28.83
C GLN A 410 -17.80 26.50 28.08
N THR A 411 -17.87 25.16 28.15
CA THR A 411 -17.00 24.27 27.38
C THR A 411 -17.87 23.48 26.41
N TRP A 412 -17.49 23.50 25.15
CA TRP A 412 -18.13 22.70 24.11
C TRP A 412 -17.26 21.50 23.77
N ASN A 413 -17.85 20.33 23.73
CA ASN A 413 -17.19 19.10 23.30
C ASN A 413 -17.42 18.91 21.81
N PHE A 414 -16.33 18.90 21.07
CA PHE A 414 -16.30 18.63 19.64
C PHE A 414 -15.88 17.17 19.43
N THR A 415 -16.69 16.37 18.76
CA THR A 415 -16.32 15.00 18.39
C THR A 415 -16.15 14.82 16.88
N CYS A 416 -15.23 13.94 16.47
CA CYS A 416 -15.09 13.51 15.09
C CYS A 416 -14.75 12.03 15.01
N SER A 417 -15.18 11.37 13.94
CA SER A 417 -14.97 9.93 13.73
C SER A 417 -13.56 9.55 13.32
N THR A 418 -12.69 10.52 13.11
CA THR A 418 -11.32 10.31 12.63
C THR A 418 -10.29 10.46 13.76
N THR A 419 -9.07 10.00 13.51
CA THR A 419 -7.99 10.01 14.49
C THR A 419 -7.51 11.41 14.88
N GLU A 420 -6.82 11.53 15.99
CA GLU A 420 -6.23 12.77 16.54
C GLU A 420 -5.41 13.59 15.53
N THR A 421 -4.74 12.93 14.60
CA THR A 421 -3.87 13.55 13.59
C THR A 421 -4.59 13.89 12.28
N SER A 422 -5.88 13.60 12.19
CA SER A 422 -6.68 13.86 10.99
C SER A 422 -6.91 15.37 10.78
N THR A 423 -7.19 15.73 9.52
CA THR A 423 -7.60 17.10 9.18
C THR A 423 -8.87 17.52 9.92
N TRP A 424 -9.78 16.58 10.20
CA TRP A 424 -11.01 16.85 10.94
C TRP A 424 -10.75 17.21 12.40
N ALA A 425 -9.88 16.48 13.08
CA ALA A 425 -9.48 16.80 14.44
C ALA A 425 -8.67 18.10 14.50
N GLN A 426 -7.82 18.35 13.50
CA GLN A 426 -7.08 19.62 13.38
C GLN A 426 -8.04 20.80 13.13
N ALA A 427 -9.04 20.64 12.27
CA ALA A 427 -10.07 21.65 12.04
C ALA A 427 -10.85 21.95 13.32
N GLY A 428 -11.21 20.92 14.10
CA GLY A 428 -11.86 21.10 15.40
C GLY A 428 -10.99 21.91 16.38
N ARG A 429 -9.69 21.63 16.45
CA ARG A 429 -8.75 22.40 17.30
C ARG A 429 -8.62 23.85 16.82
N LYS A 430 -8.49 24.04 15.50
CA LYS A 430 -8.42 25.41 14.94
C LYS A 430 -9.70 26.18 15.23
N PHE A 431 -10.86 25.54 15.06
CA PHE A 431 -12.13 26.12 15.46
C PHE A 431 -12.15 26.51 16.95
N GLY A 432 -11.63 25.64 17.83
CA GLY A 432 -11.51 25.94 19.25
C GLY A 432 -10.62 27.16 19.57
N GLU A 433 -9.46 27.25 18.91
CA GLU A 433 -8.57 28.42 19.02
C GLU A 433 -9.28 29.71 18.60
N LEU A 434 -10.00 29.65 17.49
CA LEU A 434 -10.71 30.79 16.96
C LEU A 434 -11.88 31.21 17.87
N MET A 435 -12.61 30.25 18.44
CA MET A 435 -13.66 30.53 19.44
C MET A 435 -13.14 31.12 20.72
N ASP A 436 -12.01 30.63 21.24
CA ASP A 436 -11.34 31.20 22.42
C ASP A 436 -10.96 32.67 22.17
N GLN A 437 -10.38 32.96 21.00
CA GLN A 437 -10.03 34.34 20.62
C GLN A 437 -11.26 35.23 20.45
N ALA A 438 -12.28 34.78 19.72
CA ALA A 438 -13.47 35.55 19.43
C ALA A 438 -14.30 35.89 20.69
N THR A 439 -14.28 35.01 21.68
CA THR A 439 -15.10 35.16 22.91
C THR A 439 -14.32 35.68 24.12
N GLY A 440 -13.05 36.04 23.92
CA GLY A 440 -12.17 36.48 24.99
C GLY A 440 -11.96 35.42 26.07
N GLY A 441 -11.85 34.15 25.67
CA GLY A 441 -11.58 33.00 26.54
C GLY A 441 -12.80 32.43 27.28
N LYS A 442 -14.02 32.92 26.97
CA LYS A 442 -15.24 32.47 27.66
C LYS A 442 -15.78 31.15 27.13
N VAL A 443 -15.59 30.84 25.82
CA VAL A 443 -16.00 29.59 25.23
C VAL A 443 -14.76 28.77 24.89
N LYS A 444 -14.62 27.60 25.50
CA LYS A 444 -13.57 26.63 25.24
C LYS A 444 -14.12 25.46 24.43
N VAL A 445 -13.36 24.99 23.45
CA VAL A 445 -13.74 23.80 22.67
C VAL A 445 -12.73 22.69 22.93
N GLU A 446 -13.20 21.59 23.50
CA GLU A 446 -12.41 20.38 23.71
C GLU A 446 -12.67 19.39 22.59
N VAL A 447 -11.60 18.92 21.91
CA VAL A 447 -11.71 18.04 20.74
C VAL A 447 -11.46 16.60 21.15
N TYR A 448 -12.43 15.75 20.88
CA TYR A 448 -12.43 14.31 21.13
C TYR A 448 -12.44 13.56 19.80
N ALA A 449 -11.28 13.12 19.35
CA ALA A 449 -11.12 12.37 18.11
C ALA A 449 -11.60 10.91 18.27
N ALA A 450 -11.88 10.23 17.14
CA ALA A 450 -12.33 8.85 17.10
C ALA A 450 -13.55 8.56 18.00
N ASP A 451 -14.46 9.52 18.12
CA ASP A 451 -15.67 9.43 18.93
C ASP A 451 -15.44 8.95 20.37
N GLN A 452 -14.36 9.44 21.01
CA GLN A 452 -13.93 9.02 22.35
C GLN A 452 -15.03 9.19 23.41
N LEU A 453 -15.87 10.22 23.30
CA LEU A 453 -16.96 10.47 24.23
C LEU A 453 -18.06 9.39 24.20
N THR A 454 -18.15 8.66 23.10
CA THR A 454 -19.16 7.60 22.88
C THR A 454 -18.51 6.25 22.58
N GLY A 455 -17.32 6.00 23.11
CA GLY A 455 -16.63 4.73 23.01
C GLY A 455 -16.26 4.29 21.58
N GLY A 456 -16.14 5.24 20.65
CA GLY A 456 -15.83 4.99 19.25
C GLY A 456 -17.08 4.67 18.40
N ASN A 457 -18.28 4.79 18.95
CA ASN A 457 -19.53 4.54 18.23
C ASN A 457 -20.06 5.84 17.61
N GLN A 458 -19.93 5.94 16.29
CA GLN A 458 -20.31 7.13 15.52
C GLN A 458 -21.81 7.44 15.61
N SER A 459 -22.67 6.41 15.62
CA SER A 459 -24.11 6.60 15.75
C SER A 459 -24.50 7.13 17.14
N GLU A 460 -23.82 6.68 18.18
CA GLU A 460 -24.00 7.22 19.53
C GLU A 460 -23.45 8.65 19.63
N GLY A 461 -22.39 8.98 18.89
CA GLY A 461 -21.86 10.35 18.79
C GLY A 461 -22.88 11.33 18.20
N ILE A 462 -23.58 10.93 17.15
CA ILE A 462 -24.67 11.73 16.56
C ILE A 462 -25.86 11.82 17.50
N GLN A 463 -26.22 10.72 18.17
CA GLN A 463 -27.31 10.71 19.15
C GLN A 463 -27.00 11.65 20.34
N ALA A 464 -25.74 11.65 20.80
CA ALA A 464 -25.27 12.56 21.85
C ALA A 464 -25.32 14.02 21.40
N LEU A 465 -24.97 14.31 20.14
CA LEU A 465 -25.15 15.64 19.55
C LEU A 465 -26.62 16.07 19.52
N MET A 466 -27.51 15.19 19.09
CA MET A 466 -28.95 15.48 19.08
C MET A 466 -29.52 15.74 20.46
N ASN A 467 -28.98 15.12 21.48
CA ASN A 467 -29.34 15.32 22.89
C ASN A 467 -28.67 16.57 23.50
N GLY A 468 -27.61 17.06 22.88
CA GLY A 468 -26.79 18.20 23.39
C GLY A 468 -25.88 17.88 24.57
N ASP A 469 -25.75 16.60 24.93
CA ASP A 469 -24.91 16.13 26.03
C ASP A 469 -24.46 14.68 25.78
N PRO A 470 -23.17 14.37 25.91
CA PRO A 470 -22.03 15.25 26.20
C PRO A 470 -21.43 15.97 24.98
N VAL A 471 -22.01 15.86 23.79
CA VAL A 471 -21.50 16.41 22.53
C VAL A 471 -22.29 17.64 22.11
N GLN A 472 -21.64 18.76 21.85
CA GLN A 472 -22.25 19.98 21.35
C GLN A 472 -21.93 20.23 19.86
N ILE A 473 -20.79 19.71 19.38
CA ILE A 473 -20.37 19.84 17.99
C ILE A 473 -19.87 18.49 17.49
N SER A 474 -20.20 18.13 16.26
CA SER A 474 -19.82 16.83 15.69
C SER A 474 -19.42 16.98 14.24
N MET A 475 -18.37 16.25 13.84
CA MET A 475 -17.89 16.17 12.46
C MET A 475 -17.81 14.72 12.03
N HIS A 476 -18.81 14.27 11.28
CA HIS A 476 -18.95 12.91 10.76
C HIS A 476 -19.22 12.89 9.25
N SER A 477 -19.07 11.73 8.65
CA SER A 477 -19.46 11.54 7.25
C SER A 477 -20.98 11.70 7.08
N ASN A 478 -21.42 12.34 6.00
CA ASN A 478 -22.83 12.48 5.64
C ASN A 478 -23.55 11.12 5.58
N LEU A 479 -22.83 10.05 5.21
CA LEU A 479 -23.37 8.70 5.16
C LEU A 479 -23.89 8.22 6.53
N ILE A 480 -23.29 8.65 7.62
CA ILE A 480 -23.71 8.27 8.98
C ILE A 480 -24.95 9.06 9.39
N TYR A 481 -24.99 10.35 9.07
CA TYR A 481 -26.18 11.17 9.32
C TYR A 481 -27.42 10.64 8.57
N SER A 482 -27.24 9.98 7.43
CA SER A 482 -28.33 9.41 6.65
C SER A 482 -29.12 8.29 7.39
N ALA A 483 -28.52 7.70 8.42
CA ALA A 483 -29.23 6.75 9.30
C ALA A 483 -30.29 7.46 10.17
N PHE A 484 -30.15 8.75 10.43
CA PHE A 484 -31.07 9.57 11.22
C PHE A 484 -31.98 10.41 10.33
N ASP A 485 -31.46 10.92 9.21
CA ASP A 485 -32.24 11.66 8.23
C ASP A 485 -31.86 11.24 6.79
N PRO A 486 -32.80 10.61 6.05
CA PRO A 486 -32.56 10.13 4.69
C PRO A 486 -32.16 11.19 3.68
N ARG A 487 -32.39 12.49 3.96
CA ARG A 487 -31.99 13.59 3.07
C ARG A 487 -30.48 13.65 2.85
N PHE A 488 -29.69 13.24 3.85
CA PHE A 488 -28.23 13.14 3.73
C PHE A 488 -27.74 12.11 2.71
N ASN A 489 -28.59 11.18 2.26
CA ASN A 489 -28.22 10.25 1.19
C ASN A 489 -28.00 10.94 -0.16
N VAL A 490 -28.60 12.09 -0.39
CA VAL A 490 -28.50 12.80 -1.68
C VAL A 490 -27.06 13.15 -2.00
N VAL A 491 -26.28 13.63 -1.03
CA VAL A 491 -24.87 14.01 -1.22
C VAL A 491 -23.92 12.83 -1.32
N SER A 492 -24.40 11.63 -1.04
CA SER A 492 -23.63 10.39 -1.09
C SER A 492 -23.92 9.53 -2.32
N LEU A 493 -24.73 10.02 -3.26
CA LEU A 493 -25.02 9.30 -4.50
C LEU A 493 -23.78 9.24 -5.39
N PRO A 494 -23.42 8.06 -5.91
CA PRO A 494 -22.32 7.94 -6.85
C PRO A 494 -22.53 8.82 -8.08
N TYR A 495 -21.48 9.47 -8.55
CA TYR A 495 -21.47 10.31 -9.76
C TYR A 495 -22.45 11.49 -9.74
N LEU A 496 -22.85 11.96 -8.57
CA LEU A 496 -23.71 13.14 -8.46
C LEU A 496 -22.99 14.42 -8.90
N PHE A 497 -21.68 14.48 -8.67
CA PHE A 497 -20.83 15.61 -9.01
C PHE A 497 -19.71 15.17 -9.96
N SER A 498 -19.35 16.05 -10.90
CA SER A 498 -18.26 15.85 -11.83
C SER A 498 -16.95 16.49 -11.34
N SER A 499 -17.03 17.39 -10.37
CA SER A 499 -15.86 18.05 -9.75
C SER A 499 -16.14 18.46 -8.30
N VAL A 500 -15.08 18.83 -7.57
CA VAL A 500 -15.17 19.35 -6.18
C VAL A 500 -15.91 20.68 -6.17
N GLU A 501 -15.65 21.56 -7.15
CA GLU A 501 -16.27 22.88 -7.27
C GLU A 501 -17.79 22.77 -7.46
N GLU A 502 -18.25 21.76 -8.20
CA GLU A 502 -19.69 21.50 -8.38
C GLU A 502 -20.33 20.98 -7.09
N ALA A 503 -19.62 20.15 -6.33
CA ALA A 503 -20.06 19.67 -5.03
C ALA A 503 -20.16 20.82 -4.01
N ASP A 504 -19.16 21.68 -3.96
CA ASP A 504 -19.13 22.86 -3.09
C ASP A 504 -20.25 23.85 -3.45
N ALA A 505 -20.43 24.15 -4.72
CA ALA A 505 -21.52 25.03 -5.18
C ALA A 505 -22.92 24.49 -4.82
N MET A 506 -23.10 23.16 -4.82
CA MET A 506 -24.35 22.54 -4.40
C MET A 506 -24.54 22.63 -2.89
N LEU A 507 -23.48 22.39 -2.12
CA LEU A 507 -23.53 22.45 -0.64
C LEU A 507 -23.66 23.88 -0.12
N ASP A 508 -23.09 24.85 -0.80
CA ASP A 508 -23.23 26.28 -0.49
C ASP A 508 -24.55 26.90 -1.01
N GLY A 509 -25.27 26.17 -1.88
CA GLY A 509 -26.52 26.60 -2.45
C GLY A 509 -27.75 26.08 -1.70
N ARG A 510 -28.91 26.17 -2.38
CA ARG A 510 -30.22 25.80 -1.83
C ARG A 510 -30.29 24.37 -1.27
N ALA A 511 -29.52 23.43 -1.82
CA ALA A 511 -29.50 22.05 -1.34
C ALA A 511 -28.79 21.96 0.03
N GLY A 512 -27.69 22.70 0.22
CA GLY A 512 -27.03 22.81 1.53
C GLY A 512 -27.91 23.48 2.58
N ASP A 513 -28.68 24.51 2.18
CA ASP A 513 -29.63 25.14 3.10
C ASP A 513 -30.75 24.21 3.54
N MET A 514 -31.13 23.23 2.73
CA MET A 514 -32.11 22.21 3.11
C MET A 514 -31.53 21.15 4.06
N LEU A 515 -30.19 21.02 4.14
CA LEU A 515 -29.49 20.07 5.04
C LEU A 515 -29.12 20.74 6.38
N LYS A 516 -29.04 22.04 6.43
CA LYS A 516 -28.93 22.84 7.66
C LYS A 516 -30.26 22.84 8.43
#